data_a2b8620ced2731b3d600f5ad46600575
#
_entry.id   a2b8620ced2731b3d600f5ad46600575
#
_cell.length_a   1.000
_cell.length_b   1.000
_cell.length_c   1.000
_cell.angle_alpha   90.00
_cell.angle_beta   90.00
_cell.angle_gamma   90.00
#
_symmetry.space_group_name_H-M   'P 1'
#
loop_
_entity.id
_entity.type
_entity.pdbx_description
1 polymer ?
#
loop_
_entity_poly.entity_id
_entity_poly.type
_entity_poly.pdbx_seq_one_letter_code
_entity_poly.pdbx_strand_id
1 'polypeptide(L)'
;MTASHPSRSRRTLLCTALAASSLTAVGQLGAAARPPARRTSAKTDSAPPAPFPAKGSVLVLLGTKGGPTPSPLRAAAANALVIDGQPYLIDCGNGVAQQLAKAGMRLPMLRDIFLTHHHSDHNADLLNVVWLAWASGLQTPVHLYGPPGIARMVDAFVAMNAIDIQARIREEGRPPFEALINVHEFDQPGTVLKNDQVTVTATLVDHYTLKPAFAYRFEAPDRSVVFSGDTRYLPALAEFAKNTDVLVHEVMYLPALQTMLKANDNAPTLLDHLLKSHSTSEEVGMIAAAANAKMLVLNHFVPGGDASITDAMWSEGARKHYTGPIVVGKDLMRL
;
A
#
# COMPACT_ATOMS: atom_id res chain seq x y z
N MET A 1 40.00 41.41 -17.64
CA MET A 1 39.03 42.02 -16.67
C MET A 1 38.72 40.92 -15.66
N THR A 2 39.31 41.08 -14.48
CA THR A 2 39.33 40.13 -13.36
C THR A 2 38.09 40.30 -12.48
N ALA A 3 37.37 39.28 -12.21
CA ALA A 3 36.28 39.30 -11.23
C ALA A 3 36.64 38.35 -10.05
N SER A 4 36.77 38.97 -8.88
CA SER A 4 37.18 38.40 -7.60
C SER A 4 36.05 37.63 -6.91
N HIS A 5 36.44 36.49 -6.29
CA HIS A 5 35.64 35.73 -5.33
C HIS A 5 35.71 36.36 -3.93
N PRO A 6 34.61 36.36 -3.15
CA PRO A 6 34.66 36.68 -1.73
C PRO A 6 34.95 35.43 -0.87
N SER A 7 35.83 35.62 0.11
CA SER A 7 36.27 34.63 1.09
C SER A 7 35.21 34.28 2.12
N ARG A 8 35.13 32.98 2.50
CA ARG A 8 34.36 32.50 3.65
C ARG A 8 35.15 32.69 4.95
N SER A 9 34.64 33.52 5.84
CA SER A 9 35.09 33.73 7.22
C SER A 9 34.81 32.48 8.09
N ARG A 10 35.85 31.93 8.71
CA ARG A 10 35.78 30.94 9.77
C ARG A 10 35.50 31.64 11.10
N ARG A 11 34.40 31.30 11.76
CA ARG A 11 34.17 31.67 13.16
C ARG A 11 34.58 30.52 14.06
N THR A 12 35.68 30.74 14.79
CA THR A 12 36.19 29.90 15.88
C THR A 12 35.39 30.27 17.15
N LEU A 13 34.72 29.33 17.78
CA LEU A 13 34.14 29.49 19.12
C LEU A 13 35.08 28.90 20.16
N LEU A 14 35.62 29.76 21.02
CA LEU A 14 36.32 29.38 22.23
C LEU A 14 35.30 28.95 23.32
N CYS A 15 35.48 27.75 23.87
CA CYS A 15 34.84 27.34 25.11
C CYS A 15 35.79 27.62 26.27
N THR A 16 35.44 28.56 27.14
CA THR A 16 36.11 28.76 28.45
C THR A 16 35.37 27.97 29.53
N ALA A 17 36.08 27.10 30.23
CA ALA A 17 35.62 26.39 31.41
C ALA A 17 35.80 27.28 32.64
N LEU A 18 34.74 27.37 33.47
CA LEU A 18 34.87 27.85 34.86
C LEU A 18 34.35 26.74 35.80
N ALA A 19 35.24 26.26 36.62
CA ALA A 19 34.95 25.41 37.75
C ALA A 19 34.61 26.31 38.97
N ALA A 20 33.54 25.99 39.68
CA ALA A 20 33.32 26.49 41.02
C ALA A 20 32.71 25.37 41.88
N SER A 21 33.49 24.96 42.85
CA SER A 21 33.12 24.02 43.93
C SER A 21 32.32 24.74 45.00
N SER A 22 31.18 24.17 45.43
CA SER A 22 30.62 24.46 46.75
C SER A 22 29.94 23.20 47.31
N LEU A 23 30.56 22.66 48.36
CA LEU A 23 29.96 21.68 49.29
C LEU A 23 28.91 22.36 50.13
N THR A 24 27.73 21.77 50.18
CA THR A 24 26.79 21.90 51.31
C THR A 24 26.12 20.56 51.57
N ALA A 25 26.38 20.02 52.74
CA ALA A 25 25.73 18.83 53.29
C ALA A 25 24.34 19.20 53.83
N VAL A 26 23.32 18.49 53.44
CA VAL A 26 22.01 18.49 54.14
C VAL A 26 21.40 17.08 54.10
N GLY A 27 21.10 16.64 55.25
CA GLY A 27 20.21 15.66 55.80
C GLY A 27 19.57 14.57 54.95
N GLN A 28 19.83 13.33 55.35
CA GLN A 28 19.05 12.15 54.97
C GLN A 28 17.64 12.23 55.60
N LEU A 29 16.61 12.36 54.75
CA LEU A 29 15.26 11.97 55.09
C LEU A 29 14.95 10.70 54.29
N GLY A 30 14.75 9.60 55.02
CA GLY A 30 14.43 8.30 54.44
C GLY A 30 13.08 8.34 53.74
N ALA A 31 13.10 8.24 52.43
CA ALA A 31 11.91 7.95 51.61
C ALA A 31 11.83 6.43 51.42
N ALA A 32 10.81 5.82 52.02
CA ALA A 32 10.48 4.42 51.79
C ALA A 32 10.26 4.17 50.29
N ALA A 33 11.10 3.35 49.69
CA ALA A 33 10.99 2.94 48.31
C ALA A 33 9.69 2.13 48.11
N ARG A 34 8.75 2.69 47.36
CA ARG A 34 7.61 1.95 46.83
C ARG A 34 8.15 0.86 45.87
N PRO A 35 7.72 -0.40 46.02
CA PRO A 35 8.13 -1.44 45.04
C PRO A 35 7.62 -1.05 43.65
N PRO A 36 8.41 -1.31 42.60
CA PRO A 36 8.01 -1.00 41.21
C PRO A 36 6.73 -1.80 40.88
N ALA A 37 5.69 -1.09 40.48
CA ALA A 37 4.49 -1.71 39.94
C ALA A 37 4.88 -2.65 38.81
N ARG A 38 4.62 -3.95 38.99
CA ARG A 38 4.83 -4.98 37.99
C ARG A 38 3.92 -4.64 36.81
N ARG A 39 4.49 -4.04 35.75
CA ARG A 39 3.83 -3.90 34.48
C ARG A 39 3.57 -5.31 33.95
N THR A 40 2.38 -5.81 34.14
CA THR A 40 1.87 -6.92 33.37
C THR A 40 1.72 -6.41 31.93
N SER A 41 2.75 -6.63 31.10
CA SER A 41 2.59 -6.54 29.66
C SER A 41 1.56 -7.61 29.30
N ALA A 42 0.34 -7.21 28.98
CA ALA A 42 -0.59 -8.10 28.30
C ALA A 42 0.09 -8.45 26.98
N LYS A 43 0.71 -9.61 26.92
CA LYS A 43 1.07 -10.27 25.68
C LYS A 43 -0.26 -10.61 25.01
N THR A 44 -0.67 -9.80 24.06
CA THR A 44 -1.60 -10.25 23.03
C THR A 44 -0.83 -11.20 22.12
N ASP A 45 -0.60 -12.43 22.61
CA ASP A 45 -0.18 -13.54 21.77
C ASP A 45 -1.38 -13.88 20.87
N SER A 46 -1.59 -13.08 19.81
CA SER A 46 -2.44 -13.54 18.71
C SER A 46 -1.76 -14.75 18.10
N ALA A 47 -2.47 -15.87 18.03
CA ALA A 47 -1.99 -17.05 17.33
C ALA A 47 -1.51 -16.66 15.91
N PRO A 48 -0.45 -17.28 15.40
CA PRO A 48 0.01 -17.00 14.04
C PRO A 48 -1.14 -17.23 13.06
N PRO A 49 -1.24 -16.44 11.98
CA PRO A 49 -2.30 -16.59 11.00
C PRO A 49 -2.26 -18.01 10.40
N ALA A 50 -3.44 -18.56 10.08
CA ALA A 50 -3.53 -19.86 9.45
C ALA A 50 -2.71 -19.89 8.13
N PRO A 51 -2.03 -20.98 7.81
CA PRO A 51 -1.27 -21.10 6.58
C PRO A 51 -2.18 -20.95 5.35
N PHE A 52 -1.61 -20.52 4.23
CA PHE A 52 -2.33 -20.50 2.97
C PHE A 52 -2.52 -21.92 2.43
N PRO A 53 -3.64 -22.23 1.76
CA PRO A 53 -3.85 -23.54 1.17
C PRO A 53 -2.81 -23.81 0.07
N ALA A 54 -2.39 -25.07 -0.05
CA ALA A 54 -1.46 -25.49 -1.09
C ALA A 54 -2.10 -25.52 -2.49
N LYS A 55 -3.44 -25.47 -2.57
CA LYS A 55 -4.23 -25.41 -3.80
C LYS A 55 -5.38 -24.42 -3.67
N GLY A 56 -5.69 -23.76 -4.79
CA GLY A 56 -6.73 -22.74 -4.88
C GLY A 56 -6.23 -21.33 -4.54
N SER A 57 -7.15 -20.39 -4.63
CA SER A 57 -6.85 -18.96 -4.53
C SER A 57 -7.45 -18.35 -3.27
N VAL A 58 -6.69 -17.45 -2.63
CA VAL A 58 -7.15 -16.65 -1.49
C VAL A 58 -6.83 -15.17 -1.77
N LEU A 59 -7.86 -14.34 -1.78
CA LEU A 59 -7.69 -12.90 -1.81
C LEU A 59 -7.41 -12.38 -0.38
N VAL A 60 -6.40 -11.56 -0.22
CA VAL A 60 -6.07 -10.90 1.05
C VAL A 60 -6.04 -9.39 0.84
N LEU A 61 -6.89 -8.67 1.56
CA LEU A 61 -6.87 -7.21 1.59
C LEU A 61 -5.82 -6.78 2.61
N LEU A 62 -4.61 -6.46 2.15
CA LEU A 62 -3.49 -6.10 3.05
C LEU A 62 -3.69 -4.72 3.66
N GLY A 63 -4.17 -3.77 2.87
CA GLY A 63 -4.48 -2.42 3.30
C GLY A 63 -5.64 -1.87 2.49
N THR A 64 -6.55 -1.19 3.16
CA THR A 64 -7.86 -0.82 2.58
C THR A 64 -8.11 0.68 2.56
N LYS A 65 -7.13 1.50 2.97
CA LYS A 65 -7.26 2.96 3.00
C LYS A 65 -6.93 3.59 1.66
N GLY A 66 -7.78 4.52 1.21
CA GLY A 66 -7.51 5.45 0.12
C GLY A 66 -6.83 6.73 0.58
N GLY A 67 -5.91 7.22 -0.26
CA GLY A 67 -5.12 8.43 -0.06
C GLY A 67 -3.89 8.26 0.85
N PRO A 68 -2.91 9.18 0.73
CA PRO A 68 -1.55 9.00 1.23
C PRO A 68 -1.39 9.21 2.75
N THR A 69 -2.35 9.86 3.42
CA THR A 69 -2.22 10.20 4.83
C THR A 69 -2.31 8.95 5.72
N PRO A 70 -1.33 8.65 6.59
CA PRO A 70 -1.40 7.52 7.50
C PRO A 70 -2.64 7.55 8.41
N SER A 71 -3.18 6.38 8.71
CA SER A 71 -4.34 6.22 9.61
C SER A 71 -4.10 5.07 10.58
N PRO A 72 -4.54 5.18 11.85
CA PRO A 72 -4.50 4.06 12.79
C PRO A 72 -5.59 3.01 12.51
N LEU A 73 -6.58 3.33 11.67
CA LEU A 73 -7.75 2.48 11.43
C LEU A 73 -7.54 1.52 10.24
N ARG A 74 -6.78 1.97 9.23
CA ARG A 74 -6.58 1.23 7.99
C ARG A 74 -5.16 1.46 7.46
N ALA A 75 -4.50 0.41 6.98
CA ALA A 75 -3.25 0.50 6.25
C ALA A 75 -3.48 1.03 4.82
N ALA A 76 -2.43 1.60 4.23
CA ALA A 76 -2.46 2.10 2.85
C ALA A 76 -2.73 0.98 1.83
N ALA A 77 -3.21 1.36 0.65
CA ALA A 77 -3.70 0.46 -0.38
C ALA A 77 -2.69 -0.61 -0.77
N ALA A 78 -3.05 -1.87 -0.55
CA ALA A 78 -2.33 -3.04 -1.02
C ALA A 78 -3.23 -4.28 -0.95
N ASN A 79 -3.11 -5.17 -1.92
CA ASN A 79 -3.82 -6.44 -1.95
C ASN A 79 -2.86 -7.57 -2.33
N ALA A 80 -3.17 -8.78 -1.93
CA ALA A 80 -2.48 -9.97 -2.43
C ALA A 80 -3.50 -11.02 -2.87
N LEU A 81 -3.30 -11.57 -4.07
CA LEU A 81 -3.97 -12.79 -4.49
C LEU A 81 -2.97 -13.93 -4.36
N VAL A 82 -3.23 -14.86 -3.44
CA VAL A 82 -2.38 -16.03 -3.24
C VAL A 82 -2.99 -17.18 -4.02
N ILE A 83 -2.26 -17.69 -5.01
CA ILE A 83 -2.69 -18.82 -5.86
C ILE A 83 -1.73 -19.97 -5.63
N ASP A 84 -2.24 -21.12 -5.20
CA ASP A 84 -1.44 -22.31 -4.89
C ASP A 84 -0.23 -22.00 -3.98
N GLY A 85 -0.45 -21.12 -2.98
CA GLY A 85 0.58 -20.65 -2.04
C GLY A 85 1.52 -19.57 -2.56
N GLN A 86 1.47 -19.19 -3.85
CA GLN A 86 2.28 -18.11 -4.45
C GLN A 86 1.54 -16.77 -4.36
N PRO A 87 2.08 -15.74 -3.69
CA PRO A 87 1.47 -14.42 -3.64
C PRO A 87 1.74 -13.60 -4.90
N TYR A 88 0.71 -12.99 -5.44
CA TYR A 88 0.71 -11.92 -6.43
C TYR A 88 0.28 -10.64 -5.72
N LEU A 89 1.16 -9.63 -5.69
CA LEU A 89 0.92 -8.39 -4.93
C LEU A 89 0.36 -7.32 -5.86
N ILE A 90 -0.71 -6.66 -5.46
CA ILE A 90 -1.34 -5.56 -6.19
C ILE A 90 -1.27 -4.30 -5.33
N ASP A 91 -0.51 -3.33 -5.80
CA ASP A 91 -0.10 -2.10 -5.10
C ASP A 91 0.75 -2.33 -3.84
N CYS A 92 1.52 -1.30 -3.50
CA CYS A 92 2.51 -1.31 -2.44
C CYS A 92 2.47 -0.01 -1.65
N GLY A 93 1.32 0.28 -1.07
CA GLY A 93 1.19 1.43 -0.17
C GLY A 93 2.04 1.28 1.09
N ASN A 94 2.22 2.40 1.80
CA ASN A 94 3.09 2.44 2.96
C ASN A 94 2.75 1.38 4.01
N GLY A 95 3.76 0.63 4.46
CA GLY A 95 3.62 -0.44 5.46
C GLY A 95 3.26 -1.81 4.88
N VAL A 96 3.21 -2.00 3.55
CA VAL A 96 2.83 -3.26 2.92
C VAL A 96 3.66 -4.45 3.40
N ALA A 97 4.97 -4.28 3.64
CA ALA A 97 5.83 -5.35 4.16
C ALA A 97 5.39 -5.84 5.54
N GLN A 98 4.94 -4.94 6.41
CA GLN A 98 4.38 -5.31 7.71
C GLN A 98 3.04 -6.04 7.57
N GLN A 99 2.21 -5.60 6.64
CA GLN A 99 0.91 -6.25 6.38
C GLN A 99 1.09 -7.65 5.80
N LEU A 100 2.04 -7.86 4.90
CA LEU A 100 2.43 -9.20 4.40
C LEU A 100 2.85 -10.11 5.56
N ALA A 101 3.72 -9.62 6.44
CA ALA A 101 4.18 -10.39 7.61
C ALA A 101 3.03 -10.73 8.56
N LYS A 102 2.14 -9.77 8.86
CA LYS A 102 0.92 -10.01 9.68
C LYS A 102 -0.04 -11.00 9.02
N ALA A 103 -0.13 -10.99 7.69
CA ALA A 103 -0.91 -11.97 6.92
C ALA A 103 -0.25 -13.35 6.87
N GLY A 104 0.97 -13.52 7.41
CA GLY A 104 1.70 -14.79 7.38
C GLY A 104 2.43 -15.05 6.06
N MET A 105 2.60 -14.04 5.22
CA MET A 105 3.37 -14.14 3.96
C MET A 105 4.85 -13.83 4.23
N ARG A 106 5.74 -14.69 3.75
CA ARG A 106 7.17 -14.47 3.85
C ARG A 106 7.63 -13.61 2.66
N LEU A 107 8.32 -12.51 2.94
CA LEU A 107 8.79 -11.58 1.89
C LEU A 107 9.64 -12.25 0.79
N PRO A 108 10.54 -13.22 1.09
CA PRO A 108 11.30 -13.92 0.04
C PRO A 108 10.46 -14.76 -0.93
N MET A 109 9.14 -14.88 -0.72
CA MET A 109 8.22 -15.55 -1.66
C MET A 109 7.71 -14.62 -2.76
N LEU A 110 7.93 -13.30 -2.64
CA LEU A 110 7.50 -12.33 -3.64
C LEU A 110 8.17 -12.61 -4.99
N ARG A 111 7.35 -12.62 -6.06
CA ARG A 111 7.81 -12.76 -7.44
C ARG A 111 7.19 -11.76 -8.39
N ASP A 112 5.91 -11.45 -8.21
CA ASP A 112 5.13 -10.63 -9.13
C ASP A 112 4.39 -9.54 -8.36
N ILE A 113 4.64 -8.28 -8.73
CA ILE A 113 4.04 -7.09 -8.14
C ILE A 113 3.45 -6.24 -9.26
N PHE A 114 2.17 -5.89 -9.12
CA PHE A 114 1.42 -5.12 -10.09
C PHE A 114 1.09 -3.75 -9.49
N LEU A 115 1.54 -2.69 -10.13
CA LEU A 115 1.24 -1.32 -9.76
C LEU A 115 0.10 -0.78 -10.64
N THR A 116 -0.97 -0.32 -10.02
CA THR A 116 -2.11 0.24 -10.76
C THR A 116 -1.79 1.62 -11.32
N HIS A 117 -1.16 2.49 -10.53
CA HIS A 117 -0.80 3.85 -10.91
C HIS A 117 0.23 4.47 -9.94
N HIS A 118 0.69 5.69 -10.24
CA HIS A 118 1.80 6.32 -9.52
C HIS A 118 1.39 7.26 -8.37
N HIS A 119 0.26 7.08 -7.70
CA HIS A 119 0.05 7.77 -6.42
C HIS A 119 0.85 7.12 -5.29
N SER A 120 1.26 7.93 -4.31
CA SER A 120 2.14 7.47 -3.24
C SER A 120 1.49 6.46 -2.29
N ASP A 121 0.19 6.48 -2.13
CA ASP A 121 -0.54 5.48 -1.35
C ASP A 121 -0.62 4.10 -2.03
N HIS A 122 -0.22 4.00 -3.31
CA HIS A 122 -0.10 2.75 -4.06
C HIS A 122 1.34 2.30 -4.28
N ASN A 123 2.33 3.21 -4.28
CA ASN A 123 3.70 2.88 -4.67
C ASN A 123 4.79 3.26 -3.65
N ALA A 124 4.45 3.89 -2.50
CA ALA A 124 5.45 4.39 -1.56
C ALA A 124 6.44 3.31 -1.08
N ASP A 125 5.96 2.08 -0.90
CA ASP A 125 6.80 0.96 -0.45
C ASP A 125 7.11 -0.04 -1.58
N LEU A 126 6.89 0.29 -2.86
CA LEU A 126 7.12 -0.63 -3.99
C LEU A 126 8.55 -1.20 -3.98
N LEU A 127 9.55 -0.35 -3.91
CA LEU A 127 10.95 -0.79 -3.88
C LEU A 127 11.40 -1.18 -2.47
N ASN A 128 10.81 -0.57 -1.44
CA ASN A 128 11.11 -0.91 -0.06
C ASN A 128 10.70 -2.36 0.28
N VAL A 129 9.55 -2.85 -0.20
CA VAL A 129 9.14 -4.24 0.04
C VAL A 129 10.07 -5.24 -0.66
N VAL A 130 10.54 -4.92 -1.87
CA VAL A 130 11.54 -5.74 -2.60
C VAL A 130 12.88 -5.73 -1.86
N TRP A 131 13.31 -4.58 -1.37
CA TRP A 131 14.54 -4.44 -0.60
C TRP A 131 14.49 -5.21 0.73
N LEU A 132 13.37 -5.13 1.45
CA LEU A 132 13.16 -5.93 2.65
C LEU A 132 13.09 -7.43 2.35
N ALA A 133 12.53 -7.83 1.22
CA ALA A 133 12.56 -9.22 0.77
C ALA A 133 14.00 -9.69 0.50
N TRP A 134 14.80 -8.86 -0.20
CA TRP A 134 16.23 -9.10 -0.44
C TRP A 134 17.00 -9.22 0.88
N ALA A 135 16.80 -8.27 1.80
CA ALA A 135 17.38 -8.31 3.13
C ALA A 135 16.96 -9.54 3.95
N SER A 136 15.82 -10.16 3.63
CA SER A 136 15.29 -11.36 4.27
C SER A 136 15.61 -12.67 3.53
N GLY A 137 16.47 -12.63 2.50
CA GLY A 137 16.96 -13.82 1.80
C GLY A 137 16.24 -14.14 0.48
N LEU A 138 15.65 -13.16 -0.20
CA LEU A 138 15.18 -13.29 -1.57
C LEU A 138 16.33 -13.66 -2.49
N GLN A 139 16.16 -14.72 -3.29
CA GLN A 139 17.16 -15.23 -4.25
C GLN A 139 16.62 -15.32 -5.69
N THR A 140 15.33 -15.12 -5.88
CA THR A 140 14.66 -15.20 -7.17
C THR A 140 14.28 -13.80 -7.63
N PRO A 141 14.30 -13.52 -8.95
CA PRO A 141 13.85 -12.23 -9.46
C PRO A 141 12.42 -11.89 -9.06
N VAL A 142 12.19 -10.61 -8.81
CA VAL A 142 10.86 -10.01 -8.66
C VAL A 142 10.53 -9.23 -9.92
N HIS A 143 9.37 -9.48 -10.48
CA HIS A 143 8.83 -8.82 -11.66
C HIS A 143 7.89 -7.70 -11.23
N LEU A 144 8.16 -6.47 -11.68
CA LEU A 144 7.36 -5.28 -11.41
C LEU A 144 6.60 -4.92 -12.68
N TYR A 145 5.28 -5.02 -12.64
CA TYR A 145 4.38 -4.71 -13.75
C TYR A 145 3.64 -3.41 -13.49
N GLY A 146 3.55 -2.51 -14.48
CA GLY A 146 2.73 -1.31 -14.32
C GLY A 146 3.07 -0.18 -15.29
N PRO A 147 2.62 1.05 -14.97
CA PRO A 147 2.79 2.20 -15.84
C PRO A 147 4.26 2.62 -15.98
N PRO A 148 4.64 3.30 -17.10
CA PRO A 148 5.96 3.87 -17.28
C PRO A 148 6.38 4.76 -16.11
N GLY A 149 7.62 4.62 -15.66
CA GLY A 149 8.21 5.32 -14.50
C GLY A 149 8.75 4.39 -13.41
N ILE A 150 8.38 3.12 -13.41
CA ILE A 150 8.86 2.12 -12.43
C ILE A 150 10.38 1.94 -12.56
N ALA A 151 10.92 1.84 -13.77
CA ALA A 151 12.37 1.71 -13.99
C ALA A 151 13.13 2.89 -13.37
N ARG A 152 12.63 4.13 -13.57
CA ARG A 152 13.21 5.32 -12.93
C ARG A 152 13.10 5.30 -11.42
N MET A 153 12.03 4.72 -10.85
CA MET A 153 11.90 4.53 -9.41
C MET A 153 12.96 3.55 -8.90
N VAL A 154 13.24 2.47 -9.63
CA VAL A 154 14.30 1.51 -9.29
C VAL A 154 15.64 2.22 -9.22
N ASP A 155 16.04 2.96 -10.27
CA ASP A 155 17.31 3.70 -10.31
C ASP A 155 17.43 4.68 -9.15
N ALA A 156 16.37 5.45 -8.88
CA ALA A 156 16.35 6.42 -7.79
C ALA A 156 16.45 5.75 -6.41
N PHE A 157 15.75 4.62 -6.21
CA PHE A 157 15.80 3.87 -4.96
C PHE A 157 17.18 3.28 -4.69
N VAL A 158 17.81 2.70 -5.72
CA VAL A 158 19.17 2.16 -5.64
C VAL A 158 20.16 3.27 -5.30
N ALA A 159 20.08 4.42 -5.97
CA ALA A 159 20.94 5.56 -5.68
C ALA A 159 20.74 6.08 -4.24
N MET A 160 19.50 6.18 -3.76
CA MET A 160 19.19 6.63 -2.41
C MET A 160 19.74 5.67 -1.34
N ASN A 161 19.65 4.36 -1.58
CA ASN A 161 20.03 3.33 -0.62
C ASN A 161 21.43 2.72 -0.89
N ALA A 162 22.22 3.31 -1.77
CA ALA A 162 23.50 2.75 -2.24
C ALA A 162 24.46 2.39 -1.09
N ILE A 163 24.50 3.17 -0.01
CA ILE A 163 25.40 2.94 1.14
C ILE A 163 25.05 1.60 1.80
N ASP A 164 23.78 1.35 2.14
CA ASP A 164 23.36 0.12 2.81
C ASP A 164 23.41 -1.09 1.86
N ILE A 165 23.00 -0.93 0.60
CA ILE A 165 23.07 -1.99 -0.41
C ILE A 165 24.51 -2.46 -0.56
N GLN A 166 25.47 -1.54 -0.74
CA GLN A 166 26.89 -1.89 -0.89
C GLN A 166 27.48 -2.50 0.38
N ALA A 167 27.07 -2.02 1.57
CA ALA A 167 27.50 -2.62 2.84
C ALA A 167 27.05 -4.08 2.93
N ARG A 168 25.78 -4.38 2.68
CA ARG A 168 25.23 -5.75 2.74
C ARG A 168 25.82 -6.68 1.70
N ILE A 169 26.10 -6.20 0.49
CA ILE A 169 26.80 -7.01 -0.53
C ILE A 169 28.20 -7.40 -0.01
N ARG A 170 28.97 -6.46 0.56
CA ARG A 170 30.34 -6.74 1.05
C ARG A 170 30.36 -7.57 2.34
N GLU A 171 29.47 -7.29 3.28
CA GLU A 171 29.53 -7.83 4.65
C GLU A 171 28.73 -9.12 4.79
N GLU A 172 27.61 -9.24 4.05
CA GLU A 172 26.71 -10.39 4.14
C GLU A 172 26.79 -11.31 2.91
N GLY A 173 27.54 -10.92 1.85
CA GLY A 173 27.65 -11.71 0.63
C GLY A 173 26.36 -11.79 -0.19
N ARG A 174 25.46 -10.80 -0.07
CA ARG A 174 24.20 -10.79 -0.82
C ARG A 174 24.43 -10.60 -2.31
N PRO A 175 23.54 -11.15 -3.17
CA PRO A 175 23.60 -10.86 -4.61
C PRO A 175 23.35 -9.36 -4.86
N PRO A 176 23.80 -8.80 -5.99
CA PRO A 176 23.43 -7.43 -6.38
C PRO A 176 21.91 -7.23 -6.36
N PHE A 177 21.44 -6.17 -5.69
CA PHE A 177 20.01 -5.92 -5.49
C PHE A 177 19.27 -5.73 -6.82
N GLU A 178 19.85 -4.95 -7.72
CA GLU A 178 19.28 -4.64 -9.03
C GLU A 178 19.10 -5.88 -9.91
N ALA A 179 20.01 -6.88 -9.75
CA ALA A 179 19.93 -8.12 -10.52
C ALA A 179 18.70 -8.98 -10.20
N LEU A 180 17.99 -8.67 -9.11
CA LEU A 180 16.77 -9.34 -8.70
C LEU A 180 15.50 -8.57 -9.10
N ILE A 181 15.60 -7.52 -9.92
CA ILE A 181 14.44 -6.70 -10.31
C ILE A 181 14.29 -6.73 -11.82
N ASN A 182 13.13 -7.21 -12.28
CA ASN A 182 12.72 -7.17 -13.68
C ASN A 182 11.52 -6.22 -13.81
N VAL A 183 11.67 -5.17 -14.62
CA VAL A 183 10.62 -4.16 -14.82
C VAL A 183 9.90 -4.42 -16.13
N HIS A 184 8.57 -4.41 -16.09
CA HIS A 184 7.66 -4.58 -17.23
C HIS A 184 6.70 -3.38 -17.28
N GLU A 185 7.12 -2.32 -17.94
CA GLU A 185 6.31 -1.11 -18.13
C GLU A 185 5.43 -1.25 -19.38
N PHE A 186 4.20 -0.77 -19.26
CA PHE A 186 3.24 -0.70 -20.37
C PHE A 186 2.29 0.49 -20.17
N ASP A 187 1.76 0.98 -21.30
CA ASP A 187 0.84 2.12 -21.34
C ASP A 187 -0.47 1.82 -22.09
N GLN A 188 -0.62 0.56 -22.56
CA GLN A 188 -1.79 0.08 -23.30
C GLN A 188 -2.43 -1.12 -22.61
N PRO A 189 -3.75 -1.34 -22.81
CA PRO A 189 -4.43 -2.56 -22.35
C PRO A 189 -3.83 -3.81 -22.97
N GLY A 190 -3.87 -4.92 -22.26
CA GLY A 190 -3.43 -6.22 -22.78
C GLY A 190 -3.12 -7.24 -21.71
N THR A 191 -2.67 -8.42 -22.13
CA THR A 191 -2.14 -9.45 -21.24
C THR A 191 -0.74 -9.05 -20.78
N VAL A 192 -0.56 -8.91 -19.46
CA VAL A 192 0.70 -8.46 -18.85
C VAL A 192 1.49 -9.61 -18.22
N LEU A 193 0.80 -10.70 -17.83
CA LEU A 193 1.41 -11.94 -17.37
C LEU A 193 0.56 -13.12 -17.82
N LYS A 194 1.23 -14.17 -18.26
CA LYS A 194 0.61 -15.48 -18.49
C LYS A 194 1.60 -16.58 -18.12
N ASN A 195 1.21 -17.42 -17.16
CA ASN A 195 1.96 -18.59 -16.74
C ASN A 195 1.01 -19.77 -16.47
N ASP A 196 1.50 -20.87 -15.90
CA ASP A 196 0.70 -22.07 -15.66
C ASP A 196 -0.35 -21.89 -14.53
N GLN A 197 -0.22 -20.84 -13.70
CA GLN A 197 -1.10 -20.58 -12.56
C GLN A 197 -2.14 -19.50 -12.84
N VAL A 198 -1.82 -18.50 -13.68
CA VAL A 198 -2.70 -17.35 -13.88
C VAL A 198 -2.46 -16.65 -15.20
N THR A 199 -3.52 -16.09 -15.75
CA THR A 199 -3.43 -15.05 -16.79
C THR A 199 -3.85 -13.73 -16.18
N VAL A 200 -3.00 -12.69 -16.31
CA VAL A 200 -3.28 -11.34 -15.84
C VAL A 200 -3.42 -10.41 -17.04
N THR A 201 -4.55 -9.74 -17.12
CA THR A 201 -4.80 -8.68 -18.11
C THR A 201 -4.95 -7.35 -17.42
N ALA A 202 -4.54 -6.28 -18.11
CA ALA A 202 -4.71 -4.90 -17.67
C ALA A 202 -5.63 -4.16 -18.63
N THR A 203 -6.44 -3.23 -18.10
CA THR A 203 -7.18 -2.25 -18.91
C THR A 203 -6.98 -0.86 -18.32
N LEU A 204 -7.10 0.17 -19.17
CA LEU A 204 -7.02 1.55 -18.72
C LEU A 204 -8.26 1.94 -17.94
N VAL A 205 -8.06 2.68 -16.86
CA VAL A 205 -9.11 3.33 -16.07
C VAL A 205 -8.91 4.86 -16.07
N ASP A 206 -9.90 5.61 -15.63
CA ASP A 206 -9.85 7.06 -15.67
C ASP A 206 -9.63 7.64 -14.27
N HIS A 207 -8.38 7.95 -13.98
CA HIS A 207 -7.95 8.58 -12.74
C HIS A 207 -7.50 10.03 -12.94
N TYR A 208 -8.39 10.83 -13.57
CA TYR A 208 -8.23 12.26 -13.84
C TYR A 208 -6.95 12.57 -14.63
N THR A 209 -6.00 13.28 -14.03
CA THR A 209 -4.76 13.70 -14.70
C THR A 209 -3.64 12.68 -14.63
N LEU A 210 -3.73 11.70 -13.71
CA LEU A 210 -2.71 10.68 -13.56
C LEU A 210 -2.94 9.54 -14.55
N LYS A 211 -2.14 9.53 -15.61
CA LYS A 211 -2.25 8.57 -16.73
C LYS A 211 -0.89 8.03 -17.12
N PRO A 212 -0.80 6.74 -17.48
CA PRO A 212 -1.87 5.74 -17.44
C PRO A 212 -2.17 5.27 -16.01
N ALA A 213 -3.41 4.82 -15.78
CA ALA A 213 -3.86 4.10 -14.60
C ALA A 213 -4.59 2.83 -15.05
N PHE A 214 -4.45 1.74 -14.28
CA PHE A 214 -4.88 0.40 -14.70
C PHE A 214 -5.81 -0.26 -13.68
N ALA A 215 -6.81 -0.99 -14.19
CA ALA A 215 -7.44 -2.11 -13.53
C ALA A 215 -6.76 -3.41 -13.98
N TYR A 216 -6.73 -4.41 -13.10
CA TYR A 216 -6.18 -5.74 -13.39
C TYR A 216 -7.23 -6.82 -13.22
N ARG A 217 -7.25 -7.80 -14.15
CA ARG A 217 -8.05 -9.00 -14.06
C ARG A 217 -7.13 -10.21 -14.00
N PHE A 218 -7.29 -11.00 -12.93
CA PHE A 218 -6.61 -12.25 -12.68
C PHE A 218 -7.57 -13.40 -12.98
N GLU A 219 -7.19 -14.29 -13.90
CA GLU A 219 -7.88 -15.53 -14.21
C GLU A 219 -7.06 -16.69 -13.68
N ALA A 220 -7.40 -17.17 -12.49
CA ALA A 220 -6.85 -18.38 -11.88
C ALA A 220 -7.73 -19.59 -12.22
N PRO A 221 -7.25 -20.86 -12.04
CA PRO A 221 -8.04 -22.05 -12.37
C PRO A 221 -9.36 -22.19 -11.60
N ASP A 222 -9.44 -21.66 -10.39
CA ASP A 222 -10.58 -21.80 -9.48
C ASP A 222 -11.45 -20.54 -9.39
N ARG A 223 -10.92 -19.35 -9.75
CA ARG A 223 -11.68 -18.09 -9.72
C ARG A 223 -11.05 -16.99 -10.56
N SER A 224 -11.86 -16.00 -10.89
CA SER A 224 -11.44 -14.73 -11.44
C SER A 224 -11.58 -13.60 -10.42
N VAL A 225 -10.59 -12.69 -10.37
CA VAL A 225 -10.59 -11.51 -9.51
C VAL A 225 -10.23 -10.27 -10.32
N VAL A 226 -11.06 -9.23 -10.23
CA VAL A 226 -10.77 -7.92 -10.83
C VAL A 226 -10.49 -6.91 -9.74
N PHE A 227 -9.40 -6.17 -9.87
CA PHE A 227 -9.05 -5.00 -9.07
C PHE A 227 -9.25 -3.75 -9.91
N SER A 228 -10.09 -2.83 -9.47
CA SER A 228 -10.41 -1.61 -10.23
C SER A 228 -9.21 -0.66 -10.38
N GLY A 229 -8.24 -0.69 -9.45
CA GLY A 229 -7.38 0.47 -9.22
C GLY A 229 -8.24 1.66 -8.80
N ASP A 230 -7.67 2.87 -8.85
CA ASP A 230 -8.44 4.09 -8.62
C ASP A 230 -9.04 4.59 -9.92
N THR A 231 -10.32 4.89 -9.90
CA THR A 231 -11.04 5.33 -11.09
C THR A 231 -12.32 6.08 -10.74
N ARG A 232 -12.61 7.15 -11.46
CA ARG A 232 -13.98 7.66 -11.46
C ARG A 232 -14.92 6.64 -12.12
N TYR A 233 -16.23 6.88 -12.03
CA TYR A 233 -17.23 6.05 -12.69
C TYR A 233 -16.89 5.84 -14.18
N LEU A 234 -16.62 4.59 -14.54
CA LEU A 234 -16.22 4.19 -15.89
C LEU A 234 -17.03 2.95 -16.34
N PRO A 235 -18.13 3.12 -17.10
CA PRO A 235 -18.96 2.00 -17.55
C PRO A 235 -18.19 0.90 -18.29
N ALA A 236 -17.13 1.24 -19.01
CA ALA A 236 -16.28 0.26 -19.71
C ALA A 236 -15.60 -0.74 -18.76
N LEU A 237 -15.39 -0.39 -17.49
CA LEU A 237 -14.86 -1.31 -16.49
C LEU A 237 -15.80 -2.49 -16.23
N ALA A 238 -17.12 -2.29 -16.38
CA ALA A 238 -18.09 -3.38 -16.23
C ALA A 238 -17.88 -4.49 -17.28
N GLU A 239 -17.58 -4.14 -18.52
CA GLU A 239 -17.29 -5.13 -19.56
C GLU A 239 -15.97 -5.87 -19.28
N PHE A 240 -14.94 -5.17 -18.81
CA PHE A 240 -13.68 -5.79 -18.40
C PHE A 240 -13.86 -6.74 -17.19
N ALA A 241 -14.72 -6.38 -16.25
CA ALA A 241 -15.03 -7.17 -15.06
C ALA A 241 -16.16 -8.20 -15.29
N LYS A 242 -16.63 -8.37 -16.52
CA LYS A 242 -17.78 -9.21 -16.84
C LYS A 242 -17.66 -10.64 -16.29
N ASN A 243 -18.69 -11.06 -15.57
CA ASN A 243 -18.83 -12.38 -14.94
C ASN A 243 -17.67 -12.75 -13.99
N THR A 244 -16.95 -11.76 -13.44
CA THR A 244 -15.89 -12.05 -12.47
C THR A 244 -16.47 -12.67 -11.20
N ASP A 245 -15.70 -13.57 -10.56
CA ASP A 245 -16.09 -14.15 -9.28
C ASP A 245 -15.99 -13.09 -8.16
N VAL A 246 -14.96 -12.23 -8.20
CA VAL A 246 -14.76 -11.15 -7.24
C VAL A 246 -14.39 -9.87 -7.95
N LEU A 247 -15.16 -8.81 -7.74
CA LEU A 247 -14.81 -7.44 -8.10
C LEU A 247 -14.35 -6.70 -6.84
N VAL A 248 -13.06 -6.41 -6.73
CA VAL A 248 -12.49 -5.53 -5.71
C VAL A 248 -12.48 -4.12 -6.29
N HIS A 249 -13.31 -3.23 -5.75
CA HIS A 249 -13.47 -1.88 -6.27
C HIS A 249 -13.20 -0.83 -5.19
N GLU A 250 -12.50 0.25 -5.57
CA GLU A 250 -12.37 1.43 -4.73
C GLU A 250 -13.73 2.03 -4.42
N VAL A 251 -13.84 2.81 -3.33
CA VAL A 251 -15.10 3.46 -2.97
C VAL A 251 -14.92 4.78 -2.26
N MET A 252 -15.68 5.79 -2.70
CA MET A 252 -15.77 7.09 -2.07
C MET A 252 -17.14 7.29 -1.40
N TYR A 253 -17.14 7.76 -0.14
CA TYR A 253 -18.35 8.11 0.60
C TYR A 253 -18.54 9.63 0.64
N LEU A 254 -19.33 10.16 -0.30
CA LEU A 254 -19.54 11.60 -0.48
C LEU A 254 -19.94 12.37 0.79
N PRO A 255 -20.86 11.87 1.64
CA PRO A 255 -21.31 12.64 2.81
C PRO A 255 -20.17 13.00 3.80
N ALA A 256 -19.10 12.19 3.85
CA ALA A 256 -17.98 12.43 4.76
C ALA A 256 -16.90 13.35 4.20
N LEU A 257 -16.93 13.70 2.89
CA LEU A 257 -15.88 14.53 2.28
C LEU A 257 -15.77 15.92 2.92
N GLN A 258 -16.88 16.52 3.33
CA GLN A 258 -16.87 17.86 3.95
C GLN A 258 -15.98 17.91 5.22
N THR A 259 -16.02 16.87 6.06
CA THR A 259 -15.19 16.79 7.26
C THR A 259 -13.72 16.63 6.89
N MET A 260 -13.41 15.77 5.92
CA MET A 260 -12.06 15.56 5.41
C MET A 260 -11.47 16.82 4.81
N LEU A 261 -12.26 17.58 4.03
CA LEU A 261 -11.82 18.83 3.39
C LEU A 261 -11.48 19.91 4.42
N LYS A 262 -12.26 20.03 5.50
CA LYS A 262 -11.95 20.94 6.59
C LYS A 262 -10.62 20.65 7.28
N ALA A 263 -10.21 19.40 7.33
CA ALA A 263 -8.92 18.98 7.86
C ALA A 263 -7.74 19.17 6.87
N ASN A 264 -8.03 19.55 5.62
CA ASN A 264 -7.06 19.75 4.53
C ASN A 264 -7.29 21.10 3.84
N ASP A 265 -7.44 22.18 4.60
CA ASP A 265 -7.75 23.52 4.14
C ASP A 265 -6.65 24.14 3.25
N ASN A 266 -5.44 23.59 3.30
CA ASN A 266 -4.32 23.95 2.45
C ASN A 266 -4.37 23.32 1.03
N ALA A 267 -5.41 22.56 0.69
CA ALA A 267 -5.60 21.90 -0.60
C ALA A 267 -6.93 22.34 -1.26
N PRO A 268 -7.03 23.57 -1.78
CA PRO A 268 -8.31 24.16 -2.20
C PRO A 268 -9.00 23.44 -3.36
N THR A 269 -8.28 22.66 -4.15
CA THR A 269 -8.81 21.86 -5.28
C THR A 269 -9.04 20.38 -4.94
N LEU A 270 -8.88 19.98 -3.68
CA LEU A 270 -8.98 18.59 -3.27
C LEU A 270 -10.35 17.97 -3.57
N LEU A 271 -11.45 18.71 -3.35
CA LEU A 271 -12.78 18.22 -3.67
C LEU A 271 -12.93 17.93 -5.18
N ASP A 272 -12.48 18.85 -6.03
CA ASP A 272 -12.54 18.68 -7.49
C ASP A 272 -11.71 17.47 -7.94
N HIS A 273 -10.52 17.29 -7.34
CA HIS A 273 -9.68 16.12 -7.56
C HIS A 273 -10.43 14.82 -7.20
N LEU A 274 -11.00 14.71 -5.99
CA LEU A 274 -11.68 13.51 -5.52
C LEU A 274 -12.87 13.13 -6.41
N LEU A 275 -13.71 14.11 -6.76
CA LEU A 275 -14.88 13.90 -7.61
C LEU A 275 -14.53 13.46 -9.04
N LYS A 276 -13.34 13.83 -9.53
CA LYS A 276 -12.87 13.47 -10.88
C LYS A 276 -12.03 12.19 -10.89
N SER A 277 -11.62 11.69 -9.72
CA SER A 277 -10.66 10.60 -9.60
C SER A 277 -11.26 9.31 -9.02
N HIS A 278 -12.37 9.40 -8.28
CA HIS A 278 -12.91 8.27 -7.51
C HIS A 278 -14.39 8.02 -7.80
N SER A 279 -14.82 6.78 -7.54
CA SER A 279 -16.19 6.32 -7.70
C SER A 279 -16.98 6.38 -6.40
N THR A 280 -18.19 6.88 -6.44
CA THR A 280 -19.11 6.83 -5.30
C THR A 280 -19.61 5.40 -5.06
N SER A 281 -20.08 5.11 -3.83
CA SER A 281 -20.66 3.81 -3.50
C SER A 281 -21.79 3.40 -4.45
N GLU A 282 -22.62 4.35 -4.91
CA GLU A 282 -23.71 4.09 -5.85
C GLU A 282 -23.18 3.70 -7.24
N GLU A 283 -22.20 4.42 -7.77
CA GLU A 283 -21.54 4.13 -9.04
C GLU A 283 -20.84 2.76 -9.04
N VAL A 284 -20.20 2.41 -7.92
CA VAL A 284 -19.59 1.08 -7.72
C VAL A 284 -20.64 -0.04 -7.83
N GLY A 285 -21.83 0.18 -7.24
CA GLY A 285 -22.95 -0.74 -7.36
C GLY A 285 -23.43 -0.91 -8.81
N MET A 286 -23.48 0.19 -9.59
CA MET A 286 -23.83 0.15 -11.02
C MET A 286 -22.82 -0.67 -11.82
N ILE A 287 -21.51 -0.49 -11.57
CA ILE A 287 -20.46 -1.28 -12.22
C ILE A 287 -20.59 -2.77 -11.87
N ALA A 288 -20.75 -3.11 -10.58
CA ALA A 288 -20.86 -4.49 -10.12
C ALA A 288 -22.08 -5.20 -10.74
N ALA A 289 -23.21 -4.50 -10.83
CA ALA A 289 -24.43 -5.02 -11.46
C ALA A 289 -24.26 -5.23 -12.96
N ALA A 290 -23.73 -4.23 -13.68
CA ALA A 290 -23.49 -4.30 -15.12
C ALA A 290 -22.45 -5.36 -15.48
N ALA A 291 -21.43 -5.56 -14.63
CA ALA A 291 -20.44 -6.62 -14.77
C ALA A 291 -21.00 -8.02 -14.49
N ASN A 292 -22.19 -8.16 -13.91
CA ASN A 292 -22.69 -9.43 -13.38
C ASN A 292 -21.64 -10.12 -12.47
N ALA A 293 -20.97 -9.33 -11.62
CA ALA A 293 -19.99 -9.83 -10.67
C ALA A 293 -20.67 -10.75 -9.64
N LYS A 294 -20.02 -11.86 -9.26
CA LYS A 294 -20.61 -12.78 -8.26
C LYS A 294 -20.48 -12.23 -6.83
N MET A 295 -19.44 -11.43 -6.57
CA MET A 295 -19.20 -10.74 -5.29
C MET A 295 -18.57 -9.39 -5.54
N LEU A 296 -19.04 -8.36 -4.83
CA LEU A 296 -18.41 -7.04 -4.77
C LEU A 296 -17.66 -6.90 -3.43
N VAL A 297 -16.40 -6.52 -3.49
CA VAL A 297 -15.57 -6.18 -2.33
C VAL A 297 -15.23 -4.69 -2.41
N LEU A 298 -15.74 -3.91 -1.48
CA LEU A 298 -15.40 -2.50 -1.34
C LEU A 298 -14.03 -2.38 -0.67
N ASN A 299 -13.15 -1.60 -1.30
CA ASN A 299 -11.77 -1.39 -0.85
C ASN A 299 -11.35 0.07 -1.07
N HIS A 300 -10.12 0.43 -0.79
CA HIS A 300 -9.58 1.78 -1.02
C HIS A 300 -10.57 2.88 -0.60
N PHE A 301 -10.91 2.91 0.69
CA PHE A 301 -11.96 3.77 1.25
C PHE A 301 -11.54 5.24 1.27
N VAL A 302 -12.35 6.13 0.68
CA VAL A 302 -12.16 7.59 0.69
C VAL A 302 -13.39 8.28 1.34
N PRO A 303 -13.22 8.93 2.51
CA PRO A 303 -12.07 8.96 3.40
C PRO A 303 -11.93 7.68 4.25
N GLY A 304 -10.73 7.09 4.26
CA GLY A 304 -10.49 5.82 4.99
C GLY A 304 -10.16 5.98 6.48
N GLY A 305 -10.10 7.21 7.00
CA GLY A 305 -9.70 7.52 8.38
C GLY A 305 -10.83 7.86 9.34
N ASP A 306 -12.08 7.73 8.94
CA ASP A 306 -13.26 8.11 9.75
C ASP A 306 -13.97 6.87 10.29
N ALA A 307 -13.84 6.62 11.60
CA ALA A 307 -14.46 5.50 12.29
C ALA A 307 -16.00 5.60 12.42
N SER A 308 -16.57 6.76 12.17
CA SER A 308 -18.03 6.97 12.23
C SER A 308 -18.76 6.40 11.01
N ILE A 309 -18.03 6.15 9.91
CA ILE A 309 -18.61 5.58 8.69
C ILE A 309 -18.71 4.06 8.86
N THR A 310 -19.92 3.57 9.06
CA THR A 310 -20.19 2.15 9.28
C THR A 310 -20.15 1.33 7.99
N ASP A 311 -20.03 0.00 8.12
CA ASP A 311 -20.10 -0.92 6.98
C ASP A 311 -21.41 -0.76 6.18
N ALA A 312 -22.53 -0.49 6.88
CA ALA A 312 -23.82 -0.22 6.27
C ALA A 312 -23.78 1.05 5.40
N MET A 313 -23.19 2.14 5.91
CA MET A 313 -23.07 3.41 5.16
C MET A 313 -22.20 3.25 3.92
N TRP A 314 -21.08 2.50 4.01
CA TRP A 314 -20.23 2.22 2.85
C TRP A 314 -20.96 1.45 1.74
N SER A 315 -21.82 0.50 2.11
CA SER A 315 -22.52 -0.39 1.16
C SER A 315 -23.89 0.13 0.68
N GLU A 316 -24.48 1.14 1.33
CA GLU A 316 -25.83 1.60 1.07
C GLU A 316 -26.06 2.03 -0.39
N GLY A 317 -25.15 2.84 -0.95
CA GLY A 317 -25.24 3.27 -2.34
C GLY A 317 -25.20 2.09 -3.31
N ALA A 318 -24.25 1.17 -3.11
CA ALA A 318 -24.08 0.01 -3.98
C ALA A 318 -25.29 -0.93 -3.93
N ARG A 319 -25.95 -1.07 -2.78
CA ARG A 319 -27.17 -1.87 -2.60
C ARG A 319 -28.36 -1.41 -3.43
N LYS A 320 -28.39 -0.18 -3.90
CA LYS A 320 -29.45 0.34 -4.77
C LYS A 320 -29.45 -0.33 -6.15
N HIS A 321 -28.31 -0.81 -6.61
CA HIS A 321 -28.09 -1.33 -7.97
C HIS A 321 -27.62 -2.78 -8.00
N TYR A 322 -26.88 -3.22 -6.99
CA TYR A 322 -26.30 -4.55 -6.95
C TYR A 322 -26.93 -5.41 -5.84
N THR A 323 -27.53 -6.53 -6.23
CA THR A 323 -28.24 -7.46 -5.33
C THR A 323 -27.39 -8.61 -4.82
N GLY A 324 -26.19 -8.80 -5.41
CA GLY A 324 -25.24 -9.83 -4.99
C GLY A 324 -24.58 -9.55 -3.64
N PRO A 325 -23.71 -10.45 -3.17
CA PRO A 325 -22.94 -10.25 -1.95
C PRO A 325 -22.03 -9.02 -2.02
N ILE A 326 -22.11 -8.13 -1.02
CA ILE A 326 -21.21 -6.99 -0.84
C ILE A 326 -20.42 -7.17 0.44
N VAL A 327 -19.10 -7.17 0.33
CA VAL A 327 -18.16 -7.21 1.45
C VAL A 327 -17.53 -5.82 1.62
N VAL A 328 -17.62 -5.25 2.81
CA VAL A 328 -16.88 -4.05 3.18
C VAL A 328 -15.51 -4.50 3.69
N GLY A 329 -14.47 -4.22 2.90
CA GLY A 329 -13.12 -4.70 3.15
C GLY A 329 -12.53 -4.21 4.48
N LYS A 330 -11.74 -5.06 5.10
CA LYS A 330 -10.95 -4.76 6.30
C LYS A 330 -9.53 -5.25 6.10
N ASP A 331 -8.58 -4.54 6.70
CA ASP A 331 -7.18 -4.95 6.64
C ASP A 331 -7.00 -6.40 7.13
N LEU A 332 -6.19 -7.15 6.40
CA LEU A 332 -5.89 -8.56 6.64
C LEU A 332 -7.08 -9.53 6.45
N MET A 333 -8.22 -9.04 5.92
CA MET A 333 -9.34 -9.91 5.58
C MET A 333 -8.93 -10.89 4.47
N ARG A 334 -9.32 -12.17 4.63
CA ARG A 334 -9.13 -13.25 3.65
C ARG A 334 -10.49 -13.65 3.07
N LEU A 335 -10.54 -13.80 1.74
CA LEU A 335 -11.74 -14.15 0.97
C LEU A 335 -11.46 -15.27 -0.02
#